data_c05f2a2adbd8e4c545ac35c0f77cc7c8
#
_entry.id   c05f2a2adbd8e4c545ac35c0f77cc7c8
#
_cell.length_a   1.000
_cell.length_b   1.000
_cell.length_c   1.000
_cell.angle_alpha   90.00
_cell.angle_beta   90.00
_cell.angle_gamma   90.00
#
_symmetry.space_group_name_H-M   'P 1'
#
loop_
_entity.id
_entity.type
_entity.pdbx_description
1 polymer ?
#
loop_
_entity_poly.entity_id
_entity_poly.type
_entity_poly.pdbx_seq_one_letter_code
_entity_poly.pdbx_strand_id
1 'polypeptide(L)'
;MFAAIAEVLHYYIDNMARESFLPTARKYSSVVRHGALVDYHARGAIAASVDLVVSRDVSGDSIGAKLTIPSGTLFTDSNGNKWLSSRDVTWYANVTTCKVPVVQHELYTESQINGMVIPSDERVTITLGTLPNGKYYEHGTMSMKIGGESWVLVNTFAYSK
;
A
#
# COMPACT_ATOMS: atom_id res chain seq x y z
N MET A 1 -31.24 -4.78 39.86
CA MET A 1 -31.24 -4.01 38.60
C MET A 1 -30.26 -2.84 38.62
N PHE A 2 -30.27 -1.95 39.62
CA PHE A 2 -29.32 -0.80 39.66
C PHE A 2 -27.85 -1.19 39.75
N ALA A 3 -27.49 -2.26 40.48
CA ALA A 3 -26.11 -2.73 40.61
C ALA A 3 -25.53 -3.14 39.24
N ALA A 4 -26.29 -3.84 38.40
CA ALA A 4 -25.82 -4.26 37.08
C ALA A 4 -25.63 -3.06 36.13
N ILE A 5 -26.47 -2.04 36.24
CA ILE A 5 -26.30 -0.79 35.46
C ILE A 5 -25.03 -0.06 35.92
N ALA A 6 -24.77 0.01 37.24
CA ALA A 6 -23.59 0.64 37.80
C ALA A 6 -22.31 -0.07 37.33
N GLU A 7 -22.27 -1.42 37.29
CA GLU A 7 -21.13 -2.19 36.76
C GLU A 7 -20.86 -1.89 35.30
N VAL A 8 -21.90 -1.83 34.47
CA VAL A 8 -21.75 -1.48 33.05
C VAL A 8 -21.20 -0.07 32.88
N LEU A 9 -21.69 0.90 33.65
CA LEU A 9 -21.20 2.27 33.61
C LEU A 9 -19.74 2.37 34.06
N HIS A 10 -19.35 1.68 35.15
CA HIS A 10 -17.97 1.60 35.59
C HIS A 10 -17.05 1.02 34.51
N TYR A 11 -17.47 -0.07 33.87
CA TYR A 11 -16.71 -0.66 32.76
C TYR A 11 -16.47 0.35 31.62
N TYR A 12 -17.49 1.11 31.22
CA TYR A 12 -17.33 2.10 30.17
C TYR A 12 -16.42 3.26 30.59
N ILE A 13 -16.54 3.74 31.83
CA ILE A 13 -15.68 4.80 32.38
C ILE A 13 -14.21 4.34 32.42
N ASP A 14 -13.95 3.16 32.94
CA ASP A 14 -12.60 2.58 32.97
C ASP A 14 -12.02 2.38 31.59
N ASN A 15 -12.83 1.89 30.64
CA ASN A 15 -12.40 1.71 29.27
C ASN A 15 -12.07 3.05 28.60
N MET A 16 -12.91 4.08 28.78
CA MET A 16 -12.63 5.44 28.29
C MET A 16 -11.36 6.02 28.92
N ALA A 17 -11.19 5.86 30.22
CA ALA A 17 -9.99 6.34 30.93
C ALA A 17 -8.73 5.67 30.40
N ARG A 18 -8.75 4.36 30.18
CA ARG A 18 -7.61 3.61 29.59
C ARG A 18 -7.30 4.05 28.18
N GLU A 19 -8.31 4.26 27.36
CA GLU A 19 -8.14 4.70 25.97
C GLU A 19 -7.70 6.18 25.85
N SER A 20 -7.79 6.97 26.92
CA SER A 20 -7.39 8.38 26.95
C SER A 20 -5.88 8.57 27.07
N PHE A 21 -5.12 7.54 27.40
CA PHE A 21 -3.66 7.63 27.56
C PHE A 21 -2.95 6.66 26.64
N LEU A 22 -1.95 7.14 25.91
CA LEU A 22 -1.18 6.34 24.95
C LEU A 22 -0.60 5.02 25.55
N PRO A 23 -0.02 4.98 26.76
CA PRO A 23 0.54 3.75 27.33
C PRO A 23 -0.50 2.68 27.64
N THR A 24 -1.76 3.05 27.85
CA THR A 24 -2.85 2.16 28.25
C THR A 24 -3.87 1.91 27.15
N ALA A 25 -3.82 2.70 26.06
CA ALA A 25 -4.70 2.55 24.90
C ALA A 25 -4.47 1.19 24.21
N ARG A 26 -5.55 0.46 23.97
CA ARG A 26 -5.54 -0.85 23.30
C ARG A 26 -6.21 -0.83 21.92
N LYS A 27 -7.11 0.13 21.70
CA LYS A 27 -7.77 0.27 20.40
C LYS A 27 -6.83 0.95 19.42
N TYR A 28 -6.67 0.35 18.24
CA TYR A 28 -5.86 0.91 17.16
C TYR A 28 -6.22 2.38 16.85
N SER A 29 -7.52 2.69 16.80
CA SER A 29 -8.00 4.06 16.55
C SER A 29 -7.57 5.06 17.63
N SER A 30 -7.51 4.66 18.90
CA SER A 30 -7.06 5.51 20.01
C SER A 30 -5.54 5.74 19.89
N VAL A 31 -4.77 4.68 19.67
CA VAL A 31 -3.32 4.76 19.49
C VAL A 31 -2.95 5.68 18.32
N VAL A 32 -3.62 5.53 17.18
CA VAL A 32 -3.37 6.38 15.99
C VAL A 32 -3.70 7.85 16.28
N ARG A 33 -4.81 8.13 16.97
CA ARG A 33 -5.18 9.50 17.33
C ARG A 33 -4.18 10.13 18.29
N HIS A 34 -3.70 9.38 19.27
CA HIS A 34 -2.66 9.87 20.20
C HIS A 34 -1.33 10.09 19.46
N GLY A 35 -0.98 9.22 18.53
CA GLY A 35 0.18 9.43 17.66
C GLY A 35 0.08 10.74 16.87
N ALA A 36 -1.09 11.00 16.28
CA ALA A 36 -1.32 12.23 15.51
C ALA A 36 -1.18 13.51 16.33
N LEU A 37 -1.44 13.49 17.65
CA LEU A 37 -1.23 14.65 18.54
C LEU A 37 0.24 15.05 18.68
N VAL A 38 1.15 14.09 18.47
CA VAL A 38 2.61 14.30 18.49
C VAL A 38 3.23 14.28 17.10
N ASP A 39 2.42 14.50 16.07
CA ASP A 39 2.81 14.48 14.66
C ASP A 39 3.37 13.13 14.19
N TYR A 40 3.05 12.06 14.88
CA TYR A 40 3.39 10.70 14.46
C TYR A 40 2.25 10.09 13.65
N HIS A 41 2.51 9.86 12.37
CA HIS A 41 1.58 9.19 11.48
C HIS A 41 1.98 7.72 11.34
N ALA A 42 1.12 6.83 11.81
CA ALA A 42 1.35 5.39 11.65
C ALA A 42 1.43 5.04 10.16
N ARG A 43 2.50 4.38 9.76
CA ARG A 43 2.67 3.90 8.40
C ARG A 43 1.75 2.71 8.16
N GLY A 44 1.15 2.66 6.98
CA GLY A 44 0.40 1.50 6.51
C GLY A 44 1.32 0.32 6.15
N ALA A 45 0.74 -0.69 5.54
CA ALA A 45 1.49 -1.83 5.02
C ALA A 45 2.51 -1.36 3.98
N ILE A 46 3.71 -1.92 4.03
CA ILE A 46 4.79 -1.71 3.07
C ILE A 46 5.12 -3.07 2.48
N ALA A 47 5.25 -3.13 1.16
CA ALA A 47 5.60 -4.37 0.47
C ALA A 47 7.04 -4.79 0.77
N ALA A 48 7.27 -6.10 0.84
CA ALA A 48 8.60 -6.65 0.96
C ALA A 48 9.41 -6.39 -0.31
N SER A 49 10.69 -6.05 -0.18
CA SER A 49 11.61 -5.85 -1.30
C SER A 49 12.81 -6.77 -1.17
N VAL A 50 13.29 -7.29 -2.31
CA VAL A 50 14.43 -8.20 -2.38
C VAL A 50 15.13 -8.08 -3.73
N ASP A 51 16.42 -8.43 -3.79
CA ASP A 51 17.13 -8.60 -5.04
C ASP A 51 17.00 -10.05 -5.52
N LEU A 52 16.23 -10.26 -6.59
CA LEU A 52 16.08 -11.55 -7.24
C LEU A 52 17.29 -11.84 -8.13
N VAL A 53 17.92 -13.00 -7.98
CA VAL A 53 18.95 -13.46 -8.89
C VAL A 53 18.32 -14.28 -10.00
N VAL A 54 18.33 -13.74 -11.21
CA VAL A 54 17.82 -14.39 -12.40
C VAL A 54 19.00 -14.98 -13.17
N SER A 55 18.88 -16.24 -13.62
CA SER A 55 19.88 -16.91 -14.45
C SER A 55 19.31 -17.23 -15.83
N ARG A 56 20.16 -17.21 -16.84
CA ARG A 56 19.81 -17.63 -18.21
C ARG A 56 20.96 -18.37 -18.87
N ASP A 57 20.63 -19.15 -19.88
CA ASP A 57 21.61 -19.70 -20.79
C ASP A 57 22.07 -18.62 -21.78
N VAL A 58 23.38 -18.46 -21.93
CA VAL A 58 24.01 -17.46 -22.80
C VAL A 58 24.69 -18.10 -24.03
N SER A 59 24.54 -19.40 -24.24
CA SER A 59 25.23 -20.15 -25.30
C SER A 59 24.94 -19.65 -26.74
N GLY A 60 23.85 -18.90 -26.93
CA GLY A 60 23.46 -18.31 -28.20
C GLY A 60 23.60 -16.80 -28.29
N ASP A 61 24.21 -16.16 -27.29
CA ASP A 61 24.29 -14.71 -27.26
C ASP A 61 25.27 -14.14 -28.31
N SER A 62 24.82 -13.15 -29.06
CA SER A 62 25.68 -12.38 -29.94
C SER A 62 26.51 -11.35 -29.13
N ILE A 63 27.73 -11.08 -29.61
CA ILE A 63 28.59 -10.08 -28.98
C ILE A 63 27.87 -8.72 -28.97
N GLY A 64 27.78 -8.10 -27.80
CA GLY A 64 27.15 -6.80 -27.60
C GLY A 64 25.62 -6.85 -27.44
N ALA A 65 25.00 -8.03 -27.48
CA ALA A 65 23.57 -8.17 -27.21
C ALA A 65 23.21 -7.66 -25.81
N LYS A 66 22.09 -6.98 -25.71
CA LYS A 66 21.52 -6.49 -24.46
C LYS A 66 20.09 -6.96 -24.35
N LEU A 67 19.73 -7.47 -23.19
CA LEU A 67 18.34 -7.76 -22.83
C LEU A 67 17.92 -6.78 -21.74
N THR A 68 16.81 -6.11 -21.92
CA THR A 68 16.26 -5.24 -20.87
C THR A 68 15.07 -5.92 -20.23
N ILE A 69 15.11 -6.03 -18.91
CA ILE A 69 13.96 -6.42 -18.09
C ILE A 69 13.29 -5.13 -17.66
N PRO A 70 12.11 -4.80 -18.20
CA PRO A 70 11.43 -3.55 -17.88
C PRO A 70 10.90 -3.56 -16.44
N SER A 71 10.75 -2.37 -15.86
CA SER A 71 10.02 -2.15 -14.62
C SER A 71 8.60 -2.70 -14.74
N GLY A 72 8.07 -3.29 -13.67
CA GLY A 72 6.76 -3.94 -13.69
C GLY A 72 6.76 -5.36 -14.29
N THR A 73 7.91 -5.94 -14.64
CA THR A 73 7.99 -7.36 -15.04
C THR A 73 7.58 -8.24 -13.85
N LEU A 74 6.61 -9.13 -14.10
CA LEU A 74 6.07 -10.03 -13.09
C LEU A 74 6.94 -11.29 -12.95
N PHE A 75 7.35 -11.58 -11.74
CA PHE A 75 7.97 -12.84 -11.32
C PHE A 75 7.05 -13.56 -10.35
N THR A 76 7.04 -14.86 -10.39
CA THR A 76 6.26 -15.70 -9.46
C THR A 76 7.21 -16.68 -8.77
N ASP A 77 7.16 -16.75 -7.46
CA ASP A 77 7.94 -17.72 -6.69
C ASP A 77 7.25 -19.10 -6.65
N SER A 78 7.94 -20.09 -6.06
CA SER A 78 7.41 -21.47 -5.92
C SER A 78 6.15 -21.56 -5.05
N ASN A 79 5.90 -20.55 -4.22
CA ASN A 79 4.72 -20.47 -3.35
C ASN A 79 3.55 -19.72 -4.02
N GLY A 80 3.74 -19.24 -5.25
CA GLY A 80 2.75 -18.47 -5.99
C GLY A 80 2.69 -16.98 -5.63
N ASN A 81 3.63 -16.46 -4.82
CA ASN A 81 3.68 -15.04 -4.55
C ASN A 81 4.17 -14.27 -5.78
N LYS A 82 3.60 -13.12 -6.00
CA LYS A 82 3.91 -12.25 -7.14
C LYS A 82 4.89 -11.17 -6.73
N TRP A 83 5.89 -10.98 -7.56
CA TRP A 83 6.96 -9.99 -7.40
C TRP A 83 7.06 -9.16 -8.66
N LEU A 84 7.15 -7.86 -8.54
CA LEU A 84 7.30 -6.95 -9.67
C LEU A 84 8.67 -6.27 -9.65
N SER A 85 9.34 -6.19 -10.80
CA SER A 85 10.58 -5.42 -10.91
C SER A 85 10.33 -3.95 -10.61
N SER A 86 11.12 -3.35 -9.72
CA SER A 86 10.96 -1.95 -9.31
C SER A 86 11.55 -0.95 -10.29
N ARG A 87 12.46 -1.40 -11.17
CA ARG A 87 13.14 -0.57 -12.17
C ARG A 87 13.56 -1.41 -13.38
N ASP A 88 13.90 -0.73 -14.46
CA ASP A 88 14.51 -1.34 -15.62
C ASP A 88 15.90 -1.88 -15.29
N VAL A 89 16.19 -3.11 -15.72
CA VAL A 89 17.50 -3.74 -15.54
C VAL A 89 18.02 -4.19 -16.88
N THR A 90 19.19 -3.69 -17.27
CA THR A 90 19.87 -4.11 -18.50
C THR A 90 20.79 -5.29 -18.21
N TRP A 91 20.56 -6.40 -18.92
CA TRP A 91 21.37 -7.61 -18.86
C TRP A 91 22.27 -7.70 -20.09
N TYR A 92 23.56 -7.71 -19.86
CA TYR A 92 24.55 -7.73 -20.94
C TYR A 92 24.82 -9.15 -21.44
N ALA A 93 25.29 -9.27 -22.71
CA ALA A 93 25.71 -10.52 -23.29
C ALA A 93 26.80 -11.21 -22.46
N ASN A 94 26.84 -12.54 -22.50
CA ASN A 94 27.81 -13.39 -21.80
C ASN A 94 27.73 -13.32 -20.26
N VAL A 95 26.73 -12.69 -19.69
CA VAL A 95 26.49 -12.69 -18.25
C VAL A 95 25.39 -13.70 -17.94
N THR A 96 25.72 -14.75 -17.19
CA THR A 96 24.77 -15.84 -16.86
C THR A 96 23.76 -15.48 -15.79
N THR A 97 24.10 -14.52 -14.91
CA THR A 97 23.23 -14.12 -13.79
C THR A 97 23.10 -12.61 -13.71
N CYS A 98 21.91 -12.14 -13.35
CA CYS A 98 21.61 -10.74 -13.16
C CYS A 98 20.81 -10.54 -11.88
N LYS A 99 21.07 -9.46 -11.14
CA LYS A 99 20.27 -9.07 -9.97
C LYS A 99 19.19 -8.09 -10.41
N VAL A 100 17.95 -8.46 -10.12
CA VAL A 100 16.76 -7.65 -10.41
C VAL A 100 16.11 -7.26 -9.09
N PRO A 101 16.05 -5.98 -8.73
CA PRO A 101 15.33 -5.54 -7.54
C PRO A 101 13.82 -5.70 -7.76
N VAL A 102 13.19 -6.46 -6.90
CA VAL A 102 11.76 -6.76 -6.99
C VAL A 102 11.04 -6.40 -5.68
N VAL A 103 9.78 -6.10 -5.80
CA VAL A 103 8.88 -5.78 -4.69
C VAL A 103 7.69 -6.72 -4.73
N GLN A 104 7.33 -7.27 -3.57
CA GLN A 104 6.20 -8.18 -3.43
C GLN A 104 4.89 -7.40 -3.45
N HIS A 105 4.41 -7.06 -4.62
CA HIS A 105 3.09 -6.45 -4.78
C HIS A 105 2.43 -6.90 -6.07
N GLU A 106 1.14 -6.67 -6.14
CA GLU A 106 0.33 -6.88 -7.32
C GLU A 106 -0.35 -5.57 -7.66
N LEU A 107 -0.27 -5.14 -8.93
CA LEU A 107 -0.99 -3.95 -9.36
C LEU A 107 -2.50 -4.28 -9.36
N TYR A 108 -3.24 -3.53 -8.57
CA TYR A 108 -4.69 -3.59 -8.55
C TYR A 108 -5.25 -2.34 -9.19
N THR A 109 -6.02 -2.53 -10.25
CA THR A 109 -6.70 -1.42 -10.94
C THR A 109 -8.19 -1.59 -10.75
N GLU A 110 -8.82 -0.63 -10.13
CA GLU A 110 -10.27 -0.56 -9.98
C GLU A 110 -10.80 0.55 -10.88
N SER A 111 -11.63 0.17 -11.85
CA SER A 111 -12.30 1.13 -12.75
C SER A 111 -13.78 1.22 -12.37
N GLN A 112 -14.08 1.78 -11.21
CA GLN A 112 -15.44 1.70 -10.67
C GLN A 112 -16.38 2.83 -11.07
N ILE A 113 -15.91 3.88 -11.74
CA ILE A 113 -16.72 5.06 -11.87
C ILE A 113 -16.72 5.57 -13.32
N ASN A 114 -17.11 4.72 -14.24
CA ASN A 114 -17.42 5.17 -15.59
C ASN A 114 -18.73 5.97 -15.57
N GLY A 115 -18.64 7.27 -15.89
CA GLY A 115 -19.80 8.16 -16.04
C GLY A 115 -20.22 8.91 -14.78
N MET A 116 -19.48 8.85 -13.69
CA MET A 116 -19.74 9.72 -12.54
C MET A 116 -19.31 11.14 -12.85
N VAL A 117 -20.25 12.06 -12.83
CA VAL A 117 -19.98 13.49 -12.88
C VAL A 117 -19.74 13.96 -11.44
N ILE A 118 -18.55 14.47 -11.16
CA ILE A 118 -18.24 15.09 -9.86
C ILE A 118 -18.66 16.54 -9.93
N PRO A 119 -19.64 17.00 -9.14
CA PRO A 119 -19.97 18.41 -9.04
C PRO A 119 -18.77 19.22 -8.55
N SER A 120 -18.60 20.43 -9.04
CA SER A 120 -17.43 21.28 -8.75
C SER A 120 -17.33 21.75 -7.30
N ASP A 121 -18.40 21.66 -6.55
CA ASP A 121 -18.58 22.18 -5.18
C ASP A 121 -18.90 21.09 -4.14
N GLU A 122 -19.04 19.85 -4.55
CA GLU A 122 -19.37 18.74 -3.66
C GLU A 122 -18.17 17.82 -3.38
N ARG A 123 -18.16 17.27 -2.18
CA ARG A 123 -17.23 16.20 -1.81
C ARG A 123 -17.81 14.86 -2.25
N VAL A 124 -17.04 14.11 -3.01
CA VAL A 124 -17.37 12.75 -3.38
C VAL A 124 -16.54 11.79 -2.54
N THR A 125 -17.20 10.87 -1.84
CA THR A 125 -16.54 9.79 -1.10
C THR A 125 -16.51 8.55 -1.98
N ILE A 126 -15.31 8.11 -2.33
CA ILE A 126 -15.10 6.86 -3.05
C ILE A 126 -14.67 5.80 -2.03
N THR A 127 -15.47 4.75 -1.90
CA THR A 127 -15.10 3.62 -1.05
C THR A 127 -14.35 2.61 -1.91
N LEU A 128 -13.10 2.35 -1.56
CA LEU A 128 -12.31 1.30 -2.21
C LEU A 128 -12.89 -0.07 -1.86
N GLY A 129 -12.95 -0.96 -2.84
CA GLY A 129 -13.39 -2.33 -2.65
C GLY A 129 -12.50 -3.08 -1.65
N THR A 130 -13.05 -4.11 -1.05
CA THR A 130 -12.27 -5.01 -0.19
C THR A 130 -11.38 -5.88 -1.05
N LEU A 131 -10.07 -5.82 -0.82
CA LEU A 131 -9.14 -6.70 -1.52
C LEU A 131 -9.35 -8.17 -1.09
N PRO A 132 -9.29 -9.11 -2.02
CA PRO A 132 -9.44 -10.52 -1.72
C PRO A 132 -8.28 -11.06 -0.86
N ASN A 133 -8.53 -12.11 -0.09
CA ASN A 133 -7.51 -12.89 0.61
C ASN A 133 -6.64 -12.13 1.63
N GLY A 134 -7.23 -11.16 2.34
CA GLY A 134 -6.51 -10.43 3.39
C GLY A 134 -5.37 -9.54 2.89
N LYS A 135 -5.35 -9.22 1.60
CA LYS A 135 -4.42 -8.24 1.02
C LYS A 135 -4.75 -6.83 1.52
N TYR A 136 -3.73 -5.98 1.56
CA TYR A 136 -3.83 -4.59 1.97
C TYR A 136 -3.31 -3.68 0.87
N TYR A 137 -3.87 -2.47 0.78
CA TYR A 137 -3.32 -1.43 -0.07
C TYR A 137 -2.01 -0.93 0.54
N GLU A 138 -0.97 -0.84 -0.29
CA GLU A 138 0.31 -0.29 0.16
C GLU A 138 0.19 1.22 0.38
N HIS A 139 0.72 1.69 1.53
CA HIS A 139 0.68 3.11 1.88
C HIS A 139 1.51 3.94 0.90
N GLY A 140 0.89 5.01 0.37
CA GLY A 140 1.58 5.97 -0.51
C GLY A 140 1.70 5.58 -1.98
N THR A 141 1.20 4.40 -2.39
CA THR A 141 1.27 3.94 -3.79
C THR A 141 -0.01 4.17 -4.59
N MET A 142 -1.05 4.64 -3.93
CA MET A 142 -2.33 4.91 -4.59
C MET A 142 -2.21 6.06 -5.57
N SER A 143 -2.65 5.85 -6.81
CA SER A 143 -2.81 6.89 -7.81
C SER A 143 -4.26 6.93 -8.29
N MET A 144 -4.77 8.12 -8.55
CA MET A 144 -6.13 8.31 -9.04
C MET A 144 -6.11 9.16 -10.30
N LYS A 145 -6.91 8.78 -11.28
CA LYS A 145 -7.13 9.57 -12.50
C LYS A 145 -8.61 9.86 -12.65
N ILE A 146 -8.95 11.12 -12.93
CA ILE A 146 -10.31 11.56 -13.19
C ILE A 146 -10.30 12.33 -14.50
N GLY A 147 -11.12 11.91 -15.46
CA GLY A 147 -11.16 12.52 -16.79
C GLY A 147 -9.84 12.43 -17.58
N GLY A 148 -8.97 11.46 -17.24
CA GLY A 148 -7.63 11.33 -17.83
C GLY A 148 -6.53 12.10 -17.09
N GLU A 149 -6.87 13.03 -16.22
CA GLU A 149 -5.94 13.80 -15.40
C GLU A 149 -5.54 13.05 -14.13
N SER A 150 -4.25 13.12 -13.78
CA SER A 150 -3.72 12.53 -12.55
C SER A 150 -3.95 13.45 -11.36
N TRP A 151 -4.55 12.92 -10.31
CA TRP A 151 -4.83 13.63 -9.06
C TRP A 151 -3.83 13.23 -7.99
N VAL A 152 -3.42 14.21 -7.19
CA VAL A 152 -2.46 14.01 -6.10
C VAL A 152 -3.22 13.67 -4.82
N LEU A 153 -2.78 12.61 -4.13
CA LEU A 153 -3.28 12.28 -2.81
C LEU A 153 -2.73 13.31 -1.79
N VAL A 154 -3.62 13.98 -1.08
CA VAL A 154 -3.27 14.89 0.01
C VAL A 154 -3.75 14.31 1.35
N ASN A 155 -2.89 14.35 2.35
CA ASN A 155 -3.21 13.84 3.69
C ASN A 155 -4.05 14.84 4.51
N THR A 156 -4.12 16.09 4.07
CA THR A 156 -4.89 17.14 4.73
C THR A 156 -5.42 18.13 3.71
N PHE A 157 -6.65 18.60 3.91
CA PHE A 157 -7.27 19.62 3.08
C PHE A 157 -6.94 21.07 3.54
N ALA A 158 -6.22 21.22 4.64
CA ALA A 158 -5.98 22.52 5.25
C ALA A 158 -5.12 23.46 4.38
N TYR A 159 -4.35 22.93 3.43
CA TYR A 159 -3.40 23.66 2.60
C TYR A 159 -3.51 23.37 1.10
N SER A 160 -4.57 22.71 0.66
CA SER A 160 -4.83 22.56 -0.79
C SER A 160 -5.34 23.90 -1.32
N LYS A 161 -4.47 24.68 -1.93
CA LYS A 161 -4.82 25.77 -2.83
C LYS A 161 -4.68 25.26 -4.25
#